data_8d3d2d73f29215a42ee26a56fbe467eb
#
_entry.id   8d3d2d73f29215a42ee26a56fbe467eb
#
_cell.length_a   1.000
_cell.length_b   1.000
_cell.length_c   1.000
_cell.angle_alpha   90.00
_cell.angle_beta   90.00
_cell.angle_gamma   90.00
#
_symmetry.space_group_name_H-M   'P 1'
#
loop_
_entity.id
_entity.type
_entity.pdbx_description
1 polymer ?
#
loop_
_entity_poly.entity_id
_entity_poly.type
_entity_poly.pdbx_seq_one_letter_code
_entity_poly.pdbx_strand_id
1 'polypeptide(L)'
;WEGEISNPINDNRFIGMFEIKGSDFDDGVIAAGADLICEYEVLDSGNIQLEVSVPSISGSFQSGRNFYSSQEGKIDYSNQAKNIQEQSEHTLERLEEMASKVDDPRLEQAREKLEQANTIESGEADPETAKQAMDNVQEAKRLLALTRKEHLKDIRQLELDRAVDFFEKAVRQHARPTEVTSCDNMV
;
A
#
# COMPACT_ATOMS: atom_id res chain seq x y z
N TRP A 1 -7.98 2.73 1.66
CA TRP A 1 -7.26 2.25 0.48
C TRP A 1 -8.26 1.82 -0.59
N GLU A 2 -8.06 2.26 -1.82
CA GLU A 2 -8.88 1.91 -2.96
C GLU A 2 -8.16 0.88 -3.83
N GLY A 3 -8.83 -0.24 -4.17
CA GLY A 3 -8.33 -1.31 -5.01
C GLY A 3 -8.59 -2.71 -4.44
N GLU A 4 -8.39 -3.72 -5.28
CA GLU A 4 -8.66 -5.13 -4.96
C GLU A 4 -7.36 -5.94 -4.77
N ILE A 5 -6.21 -5.28 -4.63
CA ILE A 5 -4.92 -5.96 -4.52
C ILE A 5 -4.74 -6.46 -3.09
N SER A 6 -4.19 -7.65 -2.95
CA SER A 6 -4.09 -8.38 -1.68
C SER A 6 -3.20 -7.72 -0.62
N ASN A 7 -2.31 -6.81 -1.02
CA ASN A 7 -1.51 -6.00 -0.08
C ASN A 7 -1.92 -4.53 -0.16
N PRO A 8 -3.00 -4.12 0.53
CA PRO A 8 -3.60 -2.80 0.35
C PRO A 8 -2.65 -1.64 0.73
N ILE A 9 -1.76 -1.83 1.69
CA ILE A 9 -0.86 -0.76 2.15
C ILE A 9 0.14 -0.37 1.06
N ASN A 10 0.70 -1.35 0.34
CA ASN A 10 1.77 -1.11 -0.62
C ASN A 10 1.25 -0.98 -2.06
N ASP A 11 0.15 -1.67 -2.37
CA ASP A 11 -0.27 -1.90 -3.75
C ASP A 11 -1.55 -1.17 -4.12
N ASN A 12 -2.42 -0.85 -3.16
CA ASN A 12 -3.65 -0.09 -3.40
C ASN A 12 -3.43 1.41 -3.24
N ARG A 13 -4.29 2.20 -3.86
CA ARG A 13 -4.26 3.65 -3.75
C ARG A 13 -4.67 4.10 -2.35
N PHE A 14 -3.84 4.92 -1.70
CA PHE A 14 -4.22 5.57 -0.46
C PHE A 14 -5.24 6.67 -0.73
N ILE A 15 -6.42 6.56 -0.13
CA ILE A 15 -7.50 7.54 -0.27
C ILE A 15 -7.67 8.43 0.96
N GLY A 16 -7.23 7.97 2.11
CA GLY A 16 -7.31 8.73 3.34
C GLY A 16 -7.06 7.88 4.58
N MET A 17 -6.90 8.55 5.69
CA MET A 17 -6.73 7.95 7.00
C MET A 17 -7.72 8.58 7.98
N PHE A 18 -8.36 7.73 8.75
CA PHE A 18 -9.22 8.14 9.85
C PHE A 18 -8.51 7.77 11.16
N GLU A 19 -8.20 8.77 11.97
CA GLU A 19 -7.54 8.58 13.26
C GLU A 19 -8.52 8.88 14.38
N ILE A 20 -8.67 7.94 15.32
CA ILE A 20 -9.45 8.09 16.54
C ILE A 20 -8.49 7.98 17.71
N LYS A 21 -8.57 8.95 18.60
CA LYS A 21 -7.79 8.98 19.85
C LYS A 21 -8.72 8.78 21.03
N GLY A 22 -8.18 8.25 22.13
CA GLY A 22 -8.95 8.15 23.38
C GLY A 22 -9.52 9.49 23.84
N SER A 23 -8.84 10.61 23.56
CA SER A 23 -9.34 11.97 23.83
C SER A 23 -10.58 12.38 23.04
N ASP A 24 -10.95 11.65 22.00
CA ASP A 24 -12.13 11.93 21.18
C ASP A 24 -13.42 11.39 21.82
N PHE A 25 -13.31 10.65 22.92
CA PHE A 25 -14.39 10.09 23.73
C PHE A 25 -14.39 10.69 25.13
N ASP A 26 -15.58 10.83 25.70
CA ASP A 26 -15.75 11.39 27.05
C ASP A 26 -14.95 10.61 28.12
N ASP A 27 -14.93 9.28 28.01
CA ASP A 27 -14.18 8.41 28.93
C ASP A 27 -12.68 8.34 28.64
N GLY A 28 -12.23 8.80 27.48
CA GLY A 28 -10.81 8.92 27.11
C GLY A 28 -10.00 7.61 26.99
N VAL A 29 -10.62 6.46 27.24
CA VAL A 29 -9.96 5.15 27.28
C VAL A 29 -10.76 4.09 26.53
N ILE A 30 -10.13 3.46 25.56
CA ILE A 30 -10.64 2.27 24.89
C ILE A 30 -9.83 1.07 25.39
N ALA A 31 -10.48 0.07 25.97
CA ALA A 31 -9.81 -1.12 26.46
C ALA A 31 -9.24 -1.94 25.29
N ALA A 32 -8.10 -2.59 25.50
CA ALA A 32 -7.54 -3.51 24.52
C ALA A 32 -8.56 -4.66 24.25
N GLY A 33 -8.82 -4.92 22.96
CA GLY A 33 -9.81 -5.92 22.54
C GLY A 33 -11.26 -5.43 22.52
N ALA A 34 -11.52 -4.13 22.73
CA ALA A 34 -12.86 -3.56 22.53
C ALA A 34 -13.28 -3.63 21.06
N ASP A 35 -14.55 -3.93 20.82
CA ASP A 35 -15.11 -3.94 19.48
C ASP A 35 -15.20 -2.51 18.94
N LEU A 36 -14.83 -2.34 17.68
CA LEU A 36 -15.03 -1.14 16.89
C LEU A 36 -15.99 -1.47 15.76
N ILE A 37 -17.14 -0.79 15.74
CA ILE A 37 -18.13 -0.91 14.67
C ILE A 37 -17.92 0.27 13.74
N CYS A 38 -17.59 -0.02 12.46
CA CYS A 38 -17.39 0.98 11.43
C CYS A 38 -18.54 0.87 10.41
N GLU A 39 -19.34 1.89 10.32
CA GLU A 39 -20.38 2.02 9.30
C GLU A 39 -19.95 3.09 8.31
N TYR A 40 -20.05 2.79 7.02
CA TYR A 40 -19.67 3.75 6.00
C TYR A 40 -20.68 3.80 4.86
N GLU A 41 -20.81 4.96 4.27
CA GLU A 41 -21.63 5.23 3.10
C GLU A 41 -20.81 5.91 2.03
N VAL A 42 -20.92 5.43 0.80
CA VAL A 42 -20.32 6.08 -0.37
C VAL A 42 -21.42 6.86 -1.08
N LEU A 43 -21.31 8.17 -1.08
CA LEU A 43 -22.27 9.07 -1.74
C LEU A 43 -22.06 9.07 -3.25
N ASP A 44 -23.07 9.48 -4.01
CA ASP A 44 -23.02 9.63 -5.48
C ASP A 44 -21.87 10.56 -5.95
N SER A 45 -21.47 11.49 -5.09
CA SER A 45 -20.29 12.36 -5.33
C SER A 45 -18.94 11.65 -5.21
N GLY A 46 -18.92 10.37 -4.82
CA GLY A 46 -17.71 9.63 -4.50
C GLY A 46 -17.15 9.92 -3.09
N ASN A 47 -17.82 10.78 -2.33
CA ASN A 47 -17.43 11.05 -0.94
C ASN A 47 -17.78 9.87 -0.04
N ILE A 48 -16.93 9.58 0.93
CA ILE A 48 -17.14 8.53 1.93
C ILE A 48 -17.48 9.20 3.26
N GLN A 49 -18.63 8.88 3.81
CA GLN A 49 -18.98 9.19 5.19
C GLN A 49 -18.69 7.97 6.05
N LEU A 50 -18.12 8.20 7.22
CA LEU A 50 -17.75 7.13 8.14
C LEU A 50 -18.24 7.46 9.53
N GLU A 51 -18.90 6.50 10.15
CA GLU A 51 -19.22 6.49 11.58
C GLU A 51 -18.51 5.34 12.26
N VAL A 52 -17.82 5.63 13.36
CA VAL A 52 -17.17 4.61 14.19
C VAL A 52 -17.81 4.66 15.56
N SER A 53 -18.33 3.53 16.01
CA SER A 53 -18.87 3.38 17.35
C SER A 53 -18.07 2.37 18.17
N VAL A 54 -17.98 2.64 19.48
CA VAL A 54 -17.32 1.78 20.47
C VAL A 54 -18.38 1.40 21.50
N PRO A 55 -19.04 0.24 21.34
CA PRO A 55 -20.17 -0.14 22.21
C PRO A 55 -19.81 -0.20 23.69
N SER A 56 -18.57 -0.58 24.02
CA SER A 56 -18.11 -0.74 25.41
C SER A 56 -18.09 0.56 26.21
N ILE A 57 -18.03 1.71 25.53
CA ILE A 57 -18.01 3.05 26.16
C ILE A 57 -19.19 3.92 25.72
N SER A 58 -20.17 3.35 25.03
CA SER A 58 -21.32 4.06 24.46
C SER A 58 -20.93 5.29 23.62
N GLY A 59 -19.71 5.28 23.07
CA GLY A 59 -19.17 6.37 22.26
C GLY A 59 -19.42 6.13 20.78
N SER A 60 -19.82 7.17 20.06
CA SER A 60 -19.81 7.18 18.61
C SER A 60 -19.05 8.40 18.10
N PHE A 61 -18.32 8.21 17.03
CA PHE A 61 -17.57 9.27 16.36
C PHE A 61 -17.99 9.31 14.89
N GLN A 62 -18.50 10.45 14.47
CA GLN A 62 -18.84 10.69 13.07
C GLN A 62 -17.78 11.57 12.44
N SER A 63 -17.21 11.11 11.31
CA SER A 63 -16.39 11.99 10.52
C SER A 63 -17.31 12.99 9.82
N GLY A 64 -17.35 14.20 10.31
CA GLY A 64 -17.97 15.32 9.58
C GLY A 64 -17.16 15.74 8.36
N ARG A 65 -16.08 15.01 8.03
CA ARG A 65 -15.17 15.26 6.90
C ARG A 65 -15.35 14.20 5.83
N ASN A 66 -15.57 14.64 4.62
CA ASN A 66 -15.48 13.76 3.47
C ASN A 66 -14.05 13.29 3.30
N PHE A 67 -13.80 11.99 3.25
CA PHE A 67 -12.45 11.43 3.04
C PHE A 67 -11.79 11.90 1.75
N TYR A 68 -12.58 12.12 0.70
CA TYR A 68 -12.11 12.70 -0.57
C TYR A 68 -11.89 14.20 -0.51
N SER A 69 -12.43 14.89 0.48
CA SER A 69 -12.28 16.34 0.68
C SER A 69 -11.25 16.70 1.76
N SER A 70 -10.49 15.74 2.29
CA SER A 70 -9.34 16.05 3.15
C SER A 70 -8.25 16.86 2.43
N GLN A 71 -8.54 17.23 1.21
CA GLN A 71 -7.81 18.21 0.40
C GLN A 71 -8.43 19.61 0.50
N GLU A 72 -8.85 20.05 1.65
CA GLU A 72 -8.98 21.48 1.96
C GLU A 72 -7.62 22.19 2.12
N GLY A 73 -6.54 21.52 1.82
CA GLY A 73 -5.26 22.13 1.52
C GLY A 73 -4.99 21.92 0.04
N LYS A 74 -4.53 22.94 -0.65
CA LYS A 74 -3.96 22.83 -1.98
C LYS A 74 -3.21 21.51 -2.08
N ILE A 75 -3.62 20.66 -3.03
CA ILE A 75 -2.83 19.47 -3.34
C ILE A 75 -1.44 20.01 -3.61
N ASP A 76 -0.49 19.64 -2.76
CA ASP A 76 0.90 20.01 -2.99
C ASP A 76 1.44 19.10 -4.10
N TYR A 77 1.25 19.52 -5.32
CA TYR A 77 1.69 18.80 -6.51
C TYR A 77 3.21 18.65 -6.58
N SER A 78 3.97 19.49 -5.87
CA SER A 78 5.43 19.39 -5.80
C SER A 78 5.87 18.12 -5.09
N ASN A 79 5.11 17.66 -4.11
CA ASN A 79 5.35 16.38 -3.44
C ASN A 79 4.73 15.18 -4.17
N GLN A 80 3.73 15.39 -5.03
CA GLN A 80 3.14 14.28 -5.79
C GLN A 80 4.10 13.72 -6.84
N ALA A 81 4.81 14.55 -7.58
CA ALA A 81 5.79 14.09 -8.57
C ALA A 81 6.86 13.19 -7.91
N LYS A 82 7.38 13.62 -6.76
CA LYS A 82 8.34 12.83 -5.98
C LYS A 82 7.75 11.50 -5.50
N ASN A 83 6.52 11.53 -4.99
CA ASN A 83 5.83 10.33 -4.53
C ASN A 83 5.53 9.36 -5.69
N ILE A 84 5.15 9.86 -6.86
CA ILE A 84 4.95 9.06 -8.07
C ILE A 84 6.27 8.40 -8.48
N GLN A 85 7.36 9.15 -8.49
CA GLN A 85 8.68 8.64 -8.82
C GLN A 85 9.12 7.53 -7.85
N GLU A 86 9.04 7.77 -6.54
CA GLU A 86 9.38 6.78 -5.51
C GLU A 86 8.53 5.49 -5.64
N GLN A 87 7.24 5.63 -5.91
CA GLN A 87 6.36 4.47 -6.12
C GLN A 87 6.66 3.74 -7.42
N SER A 88 7.01 4.48 -8.49
CA SER A 88 7.39 3.91 -9.77
C SER A 88 8.68 3.12 -9.66
N GLU A 89 9.72 3.69 -9.04
CA GLU A 89 11.01 3.05 -8.80
C GLU A 89 10.84 1.75 -7.99
N HIS A 90 10.13 1.80 -6.87
CA HIS A 90 9.86 0.62 -6.06
C HIS A 90 9.06 -0.45 -6.81
N THR A 91 8.10 -0.03 -7.67
CA THR A 91 7.32 -0.97 -8.47
C THR A 91 8.16 -1.60 -9.58
N LEU A 92 9.09 -0.84 -10.16
CA LEU A 92 10.05 -1.34 -11.16
C LEU A 92 11.00 -2.38 -10.56
N GLU A 93 11.55 -2.13 -9.37
CA GLU A 93 12.38 -3.12 -8.67
C GLU A 93 11.65 -4.45 -8.48
N ARG A 94 10.38 -4.40 -8.04
CA ARG A 94 9.55 -5.59 -7.87
C ARG A 94 9.27 -6.30 -9.20
N LEU A 95 9.06 -5.53 -10.26
CA LEU A 95 8.88 -6.06 -11.62
C LEU A 95 10.12 -6.83 -12.07
N GLU A 96 11.30 -6.25 -11.93
CA GLU A 96 12.58 -6.87 -12.33
C GLU A 96 12.85 -8.16 -11.55
N GLU A 97 12.54 -8.17 -10.26
CA GLU A 97 12.62 -9.36 -9.44
C GLU A 97 11.71 -10.48 -9.97
N MET A 98 10.46 -10.16 -10.26
CA MET A 98 9.50 -11.13 -10.80
C MET A 98 9.94 -11.62 -12.18
N ALA A 99 10.38 -10.74 -13.06
CA ALA A 99 10.86 -11.05 -14.40
C ALA A 99 12.11 -11.95 -14.38
N SER A 100 12.88 -11.97 -13.31
CA SER A 100 14.03 -12.88 -13.15
C SER A 100 13.63 -14.36 -13.03
N LYS A 101 12.38 -14.66 -12.69
CA LYS A 101 11.87 -16.02 -12.42
C LYS A 101 10.65 -16.40 -13.26
N VAL A 102 9.91 -15.42 -13.73
CA VAL A 102 8.63 -15.61 -14.41
C VAL A 102 8.67 -14.91 -15.77
N ASP A 103 8.33 -15.64 -16.82
CA ASP A 103 8.11 -15.09 -18.15
C ASP A 103 6.61 -14.93 -18.39
N ASP A 104 6.14 -13.69 -18.22
CA ASP A 104 4.71 -13.34 -18.34
C ASP A 104 4.57 -12.02 -19.09
N PRO A 105 3.76 -11.95 -20.17
CA PRO A 105 3.61 -10.73 -20.97
C PRO A 105 3.07 -9.52 -20.19
N ARG A 106 2.42 -9.74 -19.05
CA ARG A 106 1.95 -8.66 -18.19
C ARG A 106 3.10 -7.90 -17.54
N LEU A 107 4.27 -8.51 -17.37
CA LEU A 107 5.45 -7.82 -16.86
C LEU A 107 5.94 -6.76 -17.84
N GLU A 108 5.93 -7.05 -19.14
CA GLU A 108 6.27 -6.06 -20.15
C GLU A 108 5.24 -4.92 -20.21
N GLN A 109 3.96 -5.25 -20.14
CA GLN A 109 2.90 -4.22 -20.06
C GLN A 109 3.06 -3.33 -18.82
N ALA A 110 3.41 -3.92 -17.67
CA ALA A 110 3.68 -3.16 -16.45
C ALA A 110 4.89 -2.24 -16.60
N ARG A 111 5.95 -2.69 -17.28
CA ARG A 111 7.13 -1.89 -17.60
C ARG A 111 6.78 -0.67 -18.44
N GLU A 112 6.02 -0.86 -19.52
CA GLU A 112 5.55 0.25 -20.37
C GLU A 112 4.75 1.28 -19.59
N LYS A 113 3.90 0.84 -18.63
CA LYS A 113 3.14 1.73 -17.76
C LYS A 113 4.03 2.55 -16.83
N LEU A 114 5.07 1.94 -16.27
CA LEU A 114 6.03 2.64 -15.41
C LEU A 114 6.89 3.63 -16.21
N GLU A 115 7.29 3.29 -17.41
CA GLU A 115 7.98 4.21 -18.31
C GLU A 115 7.12 5.44 -18.63
N GLN A 116 5.84 5.23 -18.94
CA GLN A 116 4.89 6.33 -19.16
C GLN A 116 4.71 7.21 -17.91
N ALA A 117 4.70 6.60 -16.71
CA ALA A 117 4.61 7.35 -15.46
C ALA A 117 5.86 8.20 -15.17
N ASN A 118 7.04 7.72 -15.56
CA ASN A 118 8.32 8.39 -15.32
C ASN A 118 8.62 9.54 -16.32
N THR A 119 7.78 9.75 -17.34
CA THR A 119 7.94 10.87 -18.28
C THR A 119 7.61 12.23 -17.64
N ILE A 120 7.11 12.27 -16.41
CA ILE A 120 6.80 13.50 -15.71
C ILE A 120 8.09 14.13 -15.16
N GLU A 121 8.46 15.29 -15.70
CA GLU A 121 9.56 16.07 -15.15
C GLU A 121 9.20 16.63 -13.76
N SER A 122 10.14 16.47 -12.83
CA SER A 122 10.00 16.96 -11.45
C SER A 122 9.90 18.49 -11.46
N GLY A 123 8.74 19.02 -11.18
CA GLY A 123 8.59 20.46 -10.87
C GLY A 123 7.41 21.19 -11.46
N GLU A 124 6.81 20.76 -12.57
CA GLU A 124 5.74 21.48 -13.26
C GLU A 124 4.61 20.57 -13.80
N ALA A 125 4.43 19.37 -13.25
CA ALA A 125 3.33 18.52 -13.68
C ALA A 125 2.00 19.18 -13.33
N ASP A 126 1.20 19.49 -14.35
CA ASP A 126 -0.18 19.86 -14.13
C ASP A 126 -0.95 18.71 -13.46
N PRO A 127 -2.05 19.02 -12.74
CA PRO A 127 -2.80 18.02 -11.98
C PRO A 127 -3.27 16.81 -12.78
N GLU A 128 -3.57 17.00 -14.05
CA GLU A 128 -4.08 15.94 -14.91
C GLU A 128 -2.96 14.99 -15.32
N THR A 129 -1.80 15.52 -15.65
CA THR A 129 -0.59 14.74 -15.94
C THR A 129 -0.13 13.93 -14.73
N ALA A 130 -0.12 14.53 -13.54
CA ALA A 130 0.21 13.85 -12.30
C ALA A 130 -0.80 12.71 -11.98
N LYS A 131 -2.10 12.93 -12.22
CA LYS A 131 -3.13 11.91 -12.07
C LYS A 131 -2.91 10.77 -13.04
N GLN A 132 -2.67 11.06 -14.31
CA GLN A 132 -2.44 10.02 -15.33
C GLN A 132 -1.22 9.16 -15.02
N ALA A 133 -0.14 9.76 -14.52
CA ALA A 133 1.03 9.01 -14.10
C ALA A 133 0.75 8.12 -12.90
N MET A 134 0.04 8.61 -11.90
CA MET A 134 -0.38 7.79 -10.77
C MET A 134 -1.26 6.62 -11.23
N ASP A 135 -2.19 6.85 -12.15
CA ASP A 135 -3.05 5.80 -12.71
C ASP A 135 -2.20 4.74 -13.44
N ASN A 136 -1.15 5.15 -14.16
CA ASN A 136 -0.21 4.22 -14.79
C ASN A 136 0.57 3.39 -13.77
N VAL A 137 1.06 4.00 -12.67
CA VAL A 137 1.71 3.26 -11.58
C VAL A 137 0.75 2.25 -10.95
N GLN A 138 -0.51 2.63 -10.72
CA GLN A 138 -1.52 1.73 -10.16
C GLN A 138 -1.84 0.57 -11.11
N GLU A 139 -1.93 0.82 -12.41
CA GLU A 139 -2.14 -0.25 -13.40
C GLU A 139 -0.94 -1.21 -13.45
N ALA A 140 0.29 -0.71 -13.39
CA ALA A 140 1.47 -1.55 -13.29
C ALA A 140 1.42 -2.45 -12.03
N LYS A 141 1.08 -1.90 -10.88
CA LYS A 141 0.91 -2.68 -9.64
C LYS A 141 -0.17 -3.75 -9.77
N ARG A 142 -1.29 -3.43 -10.44
CA ARG A 142 -2.36 -4.39 -10.72
C ARG A 142 -1.88 -5.55 -11.59
N LEU A 143 -1.13 -5.26 -12.64
CA LEU A 143 -0.55 -6.28 -13.51
C LEU A 143 0.42 -7.20 -12.75
N LEU A 144 1.29 -6.64 -11.90
CA LEU A 144 2.18 -7.41 -11.03
C LEU A 144 1.39 -8.32 -10.06
N ALA A 145 0.32 -7.81 -9.48
CA ALA A 145 -0.52 -8.60 -8.58
C ALA A 145 -1.21 -9.77 -9.28
N LEU A 146 -1.67 -9.57 -10.52
CA LEU A 146 -2.23 -10.64 -11.35
C LEU A 146 -1.18 -11.69 -11.71
N THR A 147 0.00 -11.27 -12.12
CA THR A 147 1.14 -12.17 -12.39
C THR A 147 1.52 -12.97 -11.14
N ARG A 148 1.60 -12.31 -9.99
CA ARG A 148 1.87 -12.98 -8.71
C ARG A 148 0.82 -14.04 -8.38
N LYS A 149 -0.45 -13.76 -8.61
CA LYS A 149 -1.54 -14.70 -8.35
C LYS A 149 -1.41 -15.95 -9.21
N GLU A 150 -1.04 -15.80 -10.46
CA GLU A 150 -0.94 -16.89 -11.43
C GLU A 150 0.33 -17.72 -11.24
N HIS A 151 1.45 -17.07 -10.90
CA HIS A 151 2.76 -17.67 -10.66
C HIS A 151 3.13 -17.74 -9.16
N LEU A 152 2.12 -17.93 -8.30
CA LEU A 152 2.28 -17.80 -6.85
C LEU A 152 3.38 -18.71 -6.27
N LYS A 153 3.54 -19.91 -6.83
CA LYS A 153 4.54 -20.88 -6.34
C LYS A 153 5.97 -20.37 -6.60
N ASP A 154 6.22 -19.91 -7.82
CA ASP A 154 7.57 -19.49 -8.24
C ASP A 154 7.97 -18.19 -7.53
N ILE A 155 7.02 -17.28 -7.35
CA ILE A 155 7.25 -16.02 -6.63
C ILE A 155 7.45 -16.26 -5.13
N ARG A 156 6.70 -17.16 -4.52
CA ARG A 156 6.94 -17.53 -3.11
C ARG A 156 8.30 -18.18 -2.90
N GLN A 157 8.75 -18.97 -3.88
CA GLN A 157 10.10 -19.52 -3.82
C GLN A 157 11.16 -18.42 -3.91
N LEU A 158 10.97 -17.44 -4.78
CA LEU A 158 11.85 -16.27 -4.88
C LEU A 158 11.89 -15.47 -3.56
N GLU A 159 10.73 -15.23 -2.95
CA GLU A 159 10.62 -14.53 -1.66
C GLU A 159 11.34 -15.31 -0.54
N LEU A 160 11.19 -16.64 -0.53
CA LEU A 160 11.90 -17.51 0.43
C LEU A 160 13.41 -17.46 0.22
N ASP A 161 13.88 -17.61 -1.02
CA ASP A 161 15.31 -17.59 -1.36
C ASP A 161 15.94 -16.26 -0.91
N ARG A 162 15.23 -15.12 -1.08
CA ARG A 162 15.68 -13.81 -0.60
C ARG A 162 15.72 -13.72 0.92
N ALA A 163 14.70 -14.21 1.59
CA ALA A 163 14.64 -14.17 3.05
C ALA A 163 15.79 -15.00 3.66
N VAL A 164 16.09 -16.16 3.08
CA VAL A 164 17.22 -17.01 3.47
C VAL A 164 18.53 -16.29 3.21
N ASP A 165 18.74 -15.74 2.02
CA ASP A 165 19.97 -15.02 1.65
C ASP A 165 20.20 -13.81 2.59
N PHE A 166 19.15 -13.03 2.87
CA PHE A 166 19.22 -11.93 3.83
C PHE A 166 19.56 -12.41 5.24
N PHE A 167 18.93 -13.50 5.69
CA PHE A 167 19.23 -14.08 7.00
C PHE A 167 20.70 -14.49 7.07
N GLU A 168 21.21 -15.21 6.06
CA GLU A 168 22.58 -15.69 6.02
C GLU A 168 23.62 -14.56 6.02
N LYS A 169 23.37 -13.52 5.23
CA LYS A 169 24.34 -12.43 5.02
C LYS A 169 24.28 -11.37 6.10
N ALA A 170 23.10 -11.01 6.58
CA ALA A 170 22.92 -9.86 7.44
C ALA A 170 22.53 -10.20 8.88
N VAL A 171 21.82 -11.30 9.11
CA VAL A 171 21.19 -11.58 10.42
C VAL A 171 21.93 -12.65 11.20
N ARG A 172 22.38 -13.74 10.56
CA ARG A 172 22.96 -14.93 11.22
C ARG A 172 24.07 -14.60 12.22
N GLN A 173 24.95 -13.66 11.89
CA GLN A 173 26.08 -13.26 12.75
C GLN A 173 25.65 -12.51 14.02
N HIS A 174 24.44 -11.98 14.04
CA HIS A 174 23.88 -11.22 15.18
C HIS A 174 22.76 -11.98 15.89
N ALA A 175 22.28 -13.06 15.31
CA ALA A 175 21.19 -13.86 15.86
C ALA A 175 21.67 -14.75 17.02
N ARG A 176 20.76 -15.00 17.96
CA ARG A 176 21.03 -15.95 19.05
C ARG A 176 21.04 -17.40 18.51
N PRO A 177 21.79 -18.34 19.15
CA PRO A 177 21.87 -19.73 18.69
C PRO A 177 20.51 -20.42 18.51
N THR A 178 19.54 -20.10 19.37
CA THR A 178 18.16 -20.63 19.28
C THR A 178 17.41 -20.11 18.05
N GLU A 179 17.63 -18.88 17.67
CA GLU A 179 17.02 -18.24 16.48
C GLU A 179 17.61 -18.83 15.20
N VAL A 180 18.94 -19.02 15.17
CA VAL A 180 19.63 -19.71 14.07
C VAL A 180 19.09 -21.12 13.88
N THR A 181 19.01 -21.91 14.95
CA THR A 181 18.48 -23.27 14.89
C THR A 181 17.02 -23.29 14.41
N SER A 182 16.19 -22.31 14.85
CA SER A 182 14.79 -22.22 14.39
C SER A 182 14.71 -21.89 12.90
N CYS A 183 15.56 -21.00 12.40
CA CYS A 183 15.61 -20.68 10.97
C CYS A 183 16.07 -21.88 10.14
N ASP A 184 17.17 -22.55 10.55
CA ASP A 184 17.71 -23.73 9.88
C ASP A 184 16.72 -24.89 9.80
N ASN A 185 15.78 -24.99 10.74
CA ASN A 185 14.72 -26.00 10.73
C ASN A 185 13.49 -25.63 9.88
N MET A 186 13.35 -24.37 9.45
CA MET A 186 12.24 -23.90 8.61
C MET A 186 12.56 -23.94 7.12
N VAL A 187 13.81 -23.99 6.75
CA VAL A 187 14.35 -24.04 5.38
C VAL A 187 14.70 -25.49 5.04
#